data_f9eda69c8630d40b29b9800e720f560d
#
_entry.id   f9eda69c8630d40b29b9800e720f560d
#
_cell.length_a   1.000
_cell.length_b   1.000
_cell.length_c   1.000
_cell.angle_alpha   90.00
_cell.angle_beta   90.00
_cell.angle_gamma   90.00
#
_symmetry.space_group_name_H-M   'P 1'
#
loop_
_entity.id
_entity.type
_entity.pdbx_description
1 polymer ?
#
loop_
_entity_poly.entity_id
_entity_poly.type
_entity_poly.pdbx_seq_one_letter_code
_entity_poly.pdbx_strand_id
1 'polypeptide(L)'
;MPPPHVSTQIDDLSSQPPAKAVSMARGRTHRKLRALADHAAAVVVWVGGLATIVSILGIFVYLLLEVAPLFVDPKIDPQSNVSVKPIAPDSHGSLMVGIDQYQEVAYLIHKGEVQFYKIPDGEPIPYTSSEGSSRYHVVAVERSHGRGHHFALGTQDGNIVPIDVELTPTFQDDIRTIIPTLMKREPILVDPTHTGIARLAYQETEEGMAAVVLSNSGELWLTKSGEGEGLLFSEEPTLTQTMLAKYPANKVSMLLIDSLGETLMLGTKDGQLIQCNILD
;
A
#
# COMPACT_ATOMS: atom_id res chain seq x y z
N MET A 1 -98.12 2.23 36.47
CA MET A 1 -97.73 3.40 37.29
C MET A 1 -97.19 4.43 36.39
N PRO A 2 -97.82 5.65 36.32
CA PRO A 2 -97.46 6.68 35.38
C PRO A 2 -96.28 7.54 35.85
N PRO A 3 -95.61 8.26 34.91
CA PRO A 3 -94.48 9.14 35.23
C PRO A 3 -94.92 10.51 35.70
N PRO A 4 -94.12 11.24 36.45
CA PRO A 4 -94.43 12.59 36.86
C PRO A 4 -94.01 13.64 35.83
N HIS A 5 -94.87 14.66 35.77
CA HIS A 5 -94.81 15.87 34.98
C HIS A 5 -93.55 16.72 35.32
N VAL A 6 -92.91 17.28 34.30
CA VAL A 6 -91.97 18.39 34.39
C VAL A 6 -92.69 19.66 33.94
N SER A 7 -92.81 20.59 34.83
CA SER A 7 -93.33 21.92 34.55
C SER A 7 -92.20 22.83 33.97
N THR A 8 -92.57 23.44 32.91
CA THR A 8 -91.84 24.48 32.18
C THR A 8 -91.76 25.75 33.04
N GLN A 9 -90.57 26.29 33.21
CA GLN A 9 -90.42 27.69 33.63
C GLN A 9 -89.61 28.42 32.56
N ILE A 10 -90.40 29.25 31.80
CA ILE A 10 -89.85 30.29 30.92
C ILE A 10 -89.90 31.56 31.79
N ASP A 11 -88.82 32.16 32.00
CA ASP A 11 -88.64 33.61 32.17
C ASP A 11 -87.22 34.03 32.30
N ASP A 12 -86.90 34.98 31.56
CA ASP A 12 -85.96 36.08 31.71
C ASP A 12 -84.75 36.05 30.74
N LEU A 13 -85.07 36.52 29.56
CA LEU A 13 -84.15 36.92 28.56
C LEU A 13 -84.19 38.38 28.27
N SER A 14 -83.69 39.24 29.17
CA SER A 14 -83.49 40.63 28.82
C SER A 14 -82.46 41.27 29.74
N SER A 15 -81.17 41.14 29.38
CA SER A 15 -80.14 42.16 29.61
C SER A 15 -78.69 41.61 29.29
N GLN A 16 -78.44 41.46 28.01
CA GLN A 16 -77.01 41.43 27.62
C GLN A 16 -76.62 42.72 26.98
N PRO A 17 -75.55 43.38 27.45
CA PRO A 17 -74.99 44.57 26.82
C PRO A 17 -74.39 44.22 25.45
N PRO A 18 -74.37 45.16 24.49
CA PRO A 18 -73.88 44.88 23.15
C PRO A 18 -72.42 44.52 23.16
N ALA A 19 -72.12 43.37 22.64
CA ALA A 19 -70.73 42.91 22.42
C ALA A 19 -70.00 43.96 21.61
N LYS A 20 -68.95 44.54 22.20
CA LYS A 20 -68.00 45.43 21.52
C LYS A 20 -67.49 44.74 20.26
N ALA A 21 -67.71 45.37 19.12
CA ALA A 21 -67.12 45.00 17.83
C ALA A 21 -65.57 45.11 17.98
N VAL A 22 -64.94 44.01 18.32
CA VAL A 22 -63.48 43.90 18.32
C VAL A 22 -63.04 43.99 16.87
N SER A 23 -62.28 45.02 16.57
CA SER A 23 -61.83 45.47 15.27
C SER A 23 -61.25 44.34 14.42
N MET A 24 -61.88 43.98 13.29
CA MET A 24 -61.42 43.09 12.27
C MET A 24 -60.22 43.61 11.46
N ALA A 25 -59.57 44.68 11.87
CA ALA A 25 -58.49 45.31 11.14
C ALA A 25 -57.12 44.63 11.40
N ARG A 26 -56.94 43.84 12.49
CA ARG A 26 -55.68 43.17 12.82
C ARG A 26 -55.43 41.83 12.08
N GLY A 27 -56.42 41.28 11.41
CA GLY A 27 -56.34 39.98 10.74
C GLY A 27 -55.72 40.00 9.34
N ARG A 28 -55.67 41.15 8.65
CA ARG A 28 -55.21 41.24 7.25
C ARG A 28 -53.65 41.25 7.12
N THR A 29 -52.97 41.90 8.04
CA THR A 29 -51.49 41.95 8.05
C THR A 29 -50.88 40.59 8.45
N HIS A 30 -51.48 39.92 9.44
CA HIS A 30 -51.03 38.57 9.85
C HIS A 30 -51.28 37.50 8.79
N ARG A 31 -52.32 37.60 7.99
CA ARG A 31 -52.59 36.72 6.86
C ARG A 31 -51.54 36.88 5.75
N LYS A 32 -51.16 38.12 5.42
CA LYS A 32 -50.12 38.41 4.41
C LYS A 32 -48.75 37.93 4.87
N LEU A 33 -48.39 38.12 6.15
CA LEU A 33 -47.12 37.64 6.72
C LEU A 33 -47.08 36.10 6.76
N ARG A 34 -48.14 35.41 7.09
CA ARG A 34 -48.20 33.95 7.02
C ARG A 34 -48.08 33.42 5.59
N ALA A 35 -48.78 34.01 4.64
CA ALA A 35 -48.67 33.62 3.24
C ALA A 35 -47.26 33.87 2.67
N LEU A 36 -46.61 34.95 3.11
CA LEU A 36 -45.21 35.23 2.74
C LEU A 36 -44.23 34.19 3.37
N ALA A 37 -44.45 33.86 4.64
CA ALA A 37 -43.67 32.85 5.36
C ALA A 37 -43.83 31.46 4.74
N ASP A 38 -45.07 31.07 4.38
CA ASP A 38 -45.36 29.81 3.73
C ASP A 38 -44.70 29.71 2.34
N HIS A 39 -44.73 30.83 1.59
CA HIS A 39 -44.04 30.87 0.29
C HIS A 39 -42.52 30.82 0.42
N ALA A 40 -41.96 31.54 1.38
CA ALA A 40 -40.55 31.50 1.67
C ALA A 40 -40.12 30.09 2.13
N ALA A 41 -40.87 29.45 3.00
CA ALA A 41 -40.62 28.08 3.44
C ALA A 41 -40.65 27.07 2.25
N ALA A 42 -41.65 27.22 1.36
CA ALA A 42 -41.74 26.38 0.16
C ALA A 42 -40.54 26.55 -0.77
N VAL A 43 -40.10 27.81 -0.97
CA VAL A 43 -38.89 28.09 -1.77
C VAL A 43 -37.65 27.50 -1.15
N VAL A 44 -37.46 27.65 0.19
CA VAL A 44 -36.32 27.08 0.90
C VAL A 44 -36.28 25.56 0.78
N VAL A 45 -37.40 24.89 0.95
CA VAL A 45 -37.48 23.42 0.80
C VAL A 45 -37.18 23.01 -0.63
N TRP A 46 -37.72 23.73 -1.62
CA TRP A 46 -37.49 23.42 -3.03
C TRP A 46 -36.01 23.62 -3.42
N VAL A 47 -35.45 24.75 -3.02
CA VAL A 47 -34.01 25.05 -3.27
C VAL A 47 -33.10 24.05 -2.53
N GLY A 48 -33.42 23.72 -1.26
CA GLY A 48 -32.70 22.73 -0.49
C GLY A 48 -32.73 21.34 -1.14
N GLY A 49 -33.91 20.91 -1.60
CA GLY A 49 -34.04 19.64 -2.33
C GLY A 49 -33.24 19.62 -3.64
N LEU A 50 -33.33 20.71 -4.41
CA LEU A 50 -32.54 20.83 -5.65
C LEU A 50 -31.02 20.85 -5.34
N ALA A 51 -30.61 21.59 -4.33
CA ALA A 51 -29.19 21.66 -3.92
C ALA A 51 -28.66 20.29 -3.52
N THR A 52 -29.46 19.47 -2.83
CA THR A 52 -29.09 18.10 -2.47
C THR A 52 -28.86 17.24 -3.71
N ILE A 53 -29.76 17.31 -4.68
CA ILE A 53 -29.63 16.55 -5.94
C ILE A 53 -28.39 17.00 -6.71
N VAL A 54 -28.16 18.30 -6.83
CA VAL A 54 -26.97 18.86 -7.51
C VAL A 54 -25.69 18.46 -6.80
N SER A 55 -25.70 18.43 -5.46
CA SER A 55 -24.55 18.01 -4.67
C SER A 55 -24.19 16.53 -4.91
N ILE A 56 -25.20 15.65 -4.90
CA ILE A 56 -25.00 14.22 -5.18
C ILE A 56 -24.47 14.01 -6.60
N LEU A 57 -25.07 14.70 -7.57
CA LEU A 57 -24.63 14.64 -8.96
C LEU A 57 -23.20 15.19 -9.12
N GLY A 58 -22.88 16.26 -8.40
CA GLY A 58 -21.53 16.85 -8.37
C GLY A 58 -20.48 15.89 -7.83
N ILE A 59 -20.80 15.17 -6.75
CA ILE A 59 -19.91 14.12 -6.21
C ILE A 59 -19.70 13.01 -7.23
N PHE A 60 -20.78 12.57 -7.88
CA PHE A 60 -20.69 11.54 -8.92
C PHE A 60 -19.80 11.98 -10.11
N VAL A 61 -19.99 13.20 -10.60
CA VAL A 61 -19.16 13.77 -11.68
C VAL A 61 -17.73 13.91 -11.24
N TYR A 62 -17.47 14.38 -10.02
CA TYR A 62 -16.14 14.47 -9.45
C TYR A 62 -15.44 13.11 -9.42
N LEU A 63 -16.10 12.08 -8.88
CA LEU A 63 -15.55 10.73 -8.85
C LEU A 63 -15.28 10.17 -10.25
N LEU A 64 -16.17 10.45 -11.21
CA LEU A 64 -16.00 10.03 -12.59
C LEU A 64 -14.75 10.68 -13.23
N LEU A 65 -14.54 11.97 -12.97
CA LEU A 65 -13.36 12.69 -13.47
C LEU A 65 -12.05 12.21 -12.82
N GLU A 66 -12.09 11.85 -11.54
CA GLU A 66 -10.93 11.31 -10.82
C GLU A 66 -10.56 9.91 -11.31
N VAL A 67 -11.55 9.10 -11.63
CA VAL A 67 -11.34 7.72 -12.11
C VAL A 67 -11.04 7.67 -13.62
N ALA A 68 -11.49 8.66 -14.41
CA ALA A 68 -11.29 8.70 -15.85
C ALA A 68 -9.81 8.52 -16.30
N PRO A 69 -8.81 9.13 -15.64
CA PRO A 69 -7.40 8.92 -15.99
C PRO A 69 -6.92 7.47 -15.89
N LEU A 70 -7.56 6.63 -15.05
CA LEU A 70 -7.20 5.22 -14.90
C LEU A 70 -7.54 4.37 -16.14
N PHE A 71 -8.43 4.86 -17.01
CA PHE A 71 -8.81 4.20 -18.27
C PHE A 71 -8.04 4.74 -19.50
N VAL A 72 -7.13 5.69 -19.26
CA VAL A 72 -6.27 6.22 -20.33
C VAL A 72 -4.97 5.42 -20.32
N ASP A 73 -4.51 5.01 -21.49
CA ASP A 73 -3.25 4.31 -21.62
C ASP A 73 -2.10 5.15 -21.05
N PRO A 74 -1.19 4.53 -20.25
CA PRO A 74 -0.05 5.26 -19.69
C PRO A 74 0.83 5.79 -20.82
N LYS A 75 1.08 7.10 -20.78
CA LYS A 75 2.01 7.74 -21.72
C LYS A 75 3.38 7.78 -21.07
N ILE A 76 4.35 7.19 -21.75
CA ILE A 76 5.76 7.35 -21.38
C ILE A 76 6.25 8.64 -22.04
N ASP A 77 6.60 9.64 -21.23
CA ASP A 77 7.24 10.85 -21.72
C ASP A 77 8.78 10.63 -21.74
N PRO A 78 9.40 10.49 -22.93
CA PRO A 78 10.83 10.26 -23.03
C PRO A 78 11.67 11.50 -22.70
N GLN A 79 11.06 12.64 -22.35
CA GLN A 79 11.77 13.89 -22.11
C GLN A 79 12.47 13.93 -20.73
N SER A 80 12.17 13.02 -19.84
CA SER A 80 12.81 12.89 -18.52
C SER A 80 13.91 11.82 -18.50
N ASN A 81 14.80 11.84 -19.49
CA ASN A 81 16.00 10.99 -19.44
C ASN A 81 17.00 11.56 -18.44
N VAL A 82 17.01 11.02 -17.23
CA VAL A 82 18.08 11.29 -16.26
C VAL A 82 19.28 10.47 -16.66
N SER A 83 20.36 11.14 -17.06
CA SER A 83 21.63 10.47 -17.34
C SER A 83 22.33 10.20 -16.00
N VAL A 84 22.08 9.05 -15.45
CA VAL A 84 22.84 8.55 -14.30
C VAL A 84 24.24 8.24 -14.77
N LYS A 85 25.26 8.60 -13.97
CA LYS A 85 26.65 8.27 -14.27
C LYS A 85 26.75 6.75 -14.51
N PRO A 86 27.19 6.30 -15.69
CA PRO A 86 27.11 4.89 -16.03
C PRO A 86 27.86 4.05 -15.01
N ILE A 87 27.17 3.14 -14.37
CA ILE A 87 27.80 2.01 -13.71
C ILE A 87 28.50 1.27 -14.85
N ALA A 88 29.80 1.03 -14.72
CA ALA A 88 30.59 0.42 -15.76
C ALA A 88 29.85 -0.82 -16.32
N PRO A 89 29.70 -0.96 -17.65
CA PRO A 89 28.87 -1.98 -18.27
C PRO A 89 29.54 -3.37 -18.25
N ASP A 90 30.09 -3.75 -17.12
CA ASP A 90 30.57 -5.11 -16.92
C ASP A 90 29.37 -6.04 -16.85
N SER A 91 29.09 -6.65 -17.95
CA SER A 91 27.88 -7.27 -18.44
C SER A 91 27.33 -8.50 -17.70
N HIS A 92 27.75 -8.82 -16.48
CA HIS A 92 27.39 -10.07 -15.83
C HIS A 92 26.91 -9.95 -14.36
N GLY A 93 26.45 -8.78 -13.91
CA GLY A 93 25.87 -8.63 -12.57
C GLY A 93 24.35 -8.43 -12.62
N SER A 94 23.64 -9.04 -11.70
CA SER A 94 22.23 -8.74 -11.49
C SER A 94 22.07 -7.26 -11.15
N LEU A 95 21.18 -6.59 -11.87
CA LEU A 95 20.84 -5.20 -11.69
C LEU A 95 19.41 -5.10 -11.15
N MET A 96 19.25 -4.41 -10.03
CA MET A 96 17.95 -4.13 -9.46
C MET A 96 17.78 -2.62 -9.31
N VAL A 97 16.60 -2.14 -9.63
CA VAL A 97 16.24 -0.72 -9.55
C VAL A 97 15.00 -0.57 -8.68
N GLY A 98 14.96 0.46 -7.90
CA GLY A 98 13.77 0.82 -7.14
C GLY A 98 13.64 2.33 -7.00
N ILE A 99 12.46 2.74 -6.54
CA ILE A 99 12.08 4.14 -6.37
C ILE A 99 11.27 4.27 -5.09
N ASP A 100 11.37 5.41 -4.42
CA ASP A 100 10.53 5.72 -3.27
C ASP A 100 9.08 6.00 -3.67
N GLN A 101 8.17 5.97 -2.70
CA GLN A 101 6.74 6.20 -2.93
C GLN A 101 6.40 7.62 -3.43
N TYR A 102 7.28 8.59 -3.21
CA TYR A 102 7.11 9.99 -3.64
C TYR A 102 7.79 10.31 -4.96
N GLN A 103 8.50 9.33 -5.55
CA GLN A 103 9.26 9.48 -6.79
C GLN A 103 10.33 10.59 -6.74
N GLU A 104 10.95 10.76 -5.57
CA GLU A 104 12.00 11.74 -5.34
C GLU A 104 13.39 11.11 -5.33
N VAL A 105 13.48 9.83 -4.93
CA VAL A 105 14.74 9.08 -4.81
C VAL A 105 14.64 7.76 -5.55
N ALA A 106 15.56 7.53 -6.46
CA ALA A 106 15.79 6.22 -7.07
C ALA A 106 17.01 5.56 -6.44
N TYR A 107 17.03 4.24 -6.39
CA TYR A 107 18.21 3.49 -6.02
C TYR A 107 18.51 2.39 -7.02
N LEU A 108 19.77 2.03 -7.07
CA LEU A 108 20.33 1.05 -7.97
C LEU A 108 21.20 0.07 -7.17
N ILE A 109 20.91 -1.22 -7.31
CA ILE A 109 21.71 -2.29 -6.70
C ILE A 109 22.46 -3.02 -7.80
N HIS A 110 23.78 -2.95 -7.77
CA HIS A 110 24.63 -3.61 -8.74
C HIS A 110 25.84 -4.24 -8.04
N LYS A 111 26.06 -5.52 -8.26
CA LYS A 111 27.17 -6.28 -7.65
C LYS A 111 27.28 -6.13 -6.12
N GLY A 112 26.16 -5.94 -5.44
CA GLY A 112 26.10 -5.74 -3.99
C GLY A 112 26.41 -4.32 -3.52
N GLU A 113 26.67 -3.39 -4.42
CA GLU A 113 26.74 -1.96 -4.14
C GLU A 113 25.39 -1.33 -4.37
N VAL A 114 24.91 -0.51 -3.43
CA VAL A 114 23.68 0.26 -3.54
C VAL A 114 24.04 1.72 -3.74
N GLN A 115 23.43 2.36 -4.72
CA GLN A 115 23.62 3.78 -5.01
C GLN A 115 22.26 4.46 -5.07
N PHE A 116 22.18 5.64 -4.48
CA PHE A 116 20.95 6.44 -4.43
C PHE A 116 21.11 7.69 -5.28
N TYR A 117 20.00 8.07 -5.94
CA TYR A 117 19.96 9.20 -6.85
C TYR A 117 18.70 10.01 -6.64
N LYS A 118 18.84 11.32 -6.70
CA LYS A 118 17.70 12.25 -6.67
C LYS A 118 17.02 12.29 -8.06
N ILE A 119 15.71 12.25 -8.05
CA ILE A 119 14.90 12.46 -9.25
C ILE A 119 14.38 13.91 -9.22
N PRO A 120 14.41 14.67 -10.33
CA PRO A 120 14.77 14.31 -11.70
C PRO A 120 16.25 14.53 -12.06
N ASP A 121 17.09 15.04 -11.17
CA ASP A 121 18.41 15.59 -11.51
C ASP A 121 19.47 14.49 -11.73
N GLY A 122 19.25 13.28 -11.18
CA GLY A 122 20.22 12.17 -11.22
C GLY A 122 21.45 12.41 -10.37
N GLU A 123 21.40 13.35 -9.44
CA GLU A 123 22.49 13.60 -8.49
C GLU A 123 22.62 12.45 -7.49
N PRO A 124 23.83 11.95 -7.21
CA PRO A 124 24.02 10.92 -6.21
C PRO A 124 23.75 11.47 -4.81
N ILE A 125 22.99 10.70 -4.02
CA ILE A 125 22.67 11.02 -2.63
C ILE A 125 23.60 10.22 -1.72
N PRO A 126 24.31 10.85 -0.79
CA PRO A 126 25.05 10.13 0.25
C PRO A 126 24.08 9.39 1.17
N TYR A 127 24.45 8.20 1.59
CA TYR A 127 23.62 7.38 2.47
C TYR A 127 24.44 6.88 3.66
N THR A 128 23.72 6.53 4.73
CA THR A 128 24.30 5.89 5.90
C THR A 128 24.18 4.38 5.75
N SER A 129 25.28 3.66 5.96
CA SER A 129 25.28 2.20 6.03
C SER A 129 25.57 1.76 7.44
N SER A 130 24.81 0.79 7.95
CA SER A 130 24.96 0.27 9.31
C SER A 130 26.22 -0.55 9.54
N GLU A 131 26.89 -1.00 8.46
CA GLU A 131 28.07 -1.83 8.58
C GLU A 131 29.19 -1.47 7.60
N GLY A 132 30.42 -1.84 8.02
CA GLY A 132 31.65 -1.67 7.25
C GLY A 132 31.62 -2.41 5.90
N SER A 133 32.51 -2.02 5.02
CA SER A 133 32.65 -2.48 3.63
C SER A 133 33.11 -3.95 3.51
N SER A 134 32.38 -4.91 4.06
CA SER A 134 32.58 -6.31 3.70
C SER A 134 32.20 -6.48 2.23
N ARG A 135 33.22 -6.67 1.39
CA ARG A 135 33.00 -6.87 -0.05
C ARG A 135 32.63 -8.32 -0.29
N TYR A 136 31.34 -8.57 -0.46
CA TYR A 136 30.85 -9.85 -0.93
C TYR A 136 30.97 -9.94 -2.46
N HIS A 137 31.36 -11.10 -2.97
CA HIS A 137 31.29 -11.36 -4.40
C HIS A 137 29.84 -11.76 -4.76
N VAL A 138 29.02 -10.76 -5.04
CA VAL A 138 27.58 -10.93 -5.32
C VAL A 138 27.38 -11.45 -6.74
N VAL A 139 26.61 -12.54 -6.88
CA VAL A 139 26.27 -13.21 -8.14
C VAL A 139 24.79 -13.13 -8.46
N ALA A 140 23.93 -12.89 -7.46
CA ALA A 140 22.48 -12.75 -7.61
C ALA A 140 21.96 -11.67 -6.69
N VAL A 141 20.89 -11.00 -7.11
CA VAL A 141 20.12 -10.05 -6.28
C VAL A 141 18.65 -10.38 -6.48
N GLU A 142 17.93 -10.54 -5.39
CA GLU A 142 16.50 -10.81 -5.42
C GLU A 142 15.75 -9.89 -4.45
N ARG A 143 14.54 -9.49 -4.82
CA ARG A 143 13.69 -8.62 -4.03
C ARG A 143 12.56 -9.43 -3.40
N SER A 144 12.30 -9.19 -2.12
CA SER A 144 11.07 -9.65 -1.48
C SER A 144 9.84 -8.93 -2.04
N HIS A 145 8.76 -9.67 -2.31
CA HIS A 145 7.52 -9.14 -2.89
C HIS A 145 6.60 -8.45 -1.87
N GLY A 146 7.03 -8.31 -0.62
CA GLY A 146 6.28 -7.64 0.44
C GLY A 146 6.27 -6.11 0.35
N ARG A 147 5.67 -5.49 1.37
CA ARG A 147 5.79 -4.05 1.59
C ARG A 147 7.21 -3.76 2.06
N GLY A 148 7.85 -2.77 1.46
CA GLY A 148 9.20 -2.36 1.82
C GLY A 148 10.23 -2.66 0.71
N HIS A 149 11.46 -2.35 1.02
CA HIS A 149 12.58 -2.49 0.09
C HIS A 149 13.60 -3.50 0.66
N HIS A 150 13.13 -4.75 0.83
CA HIS A 150 13.92 -5.87 1.34
C HIS A 150 14.49 -6.66 0.18
N PHE A 151 15.78 -6.96 0.25
CA PHE A 151 16.53 -7.67 -0.79
C PHE A 151 17.41 -8.73 -0.17
N ALA A 152 17.78 -9.72 -0.97
CA ALA A 152 18.86 -10.65 -0.64
C ALA A 152 19.93 -10.60 -1.72
N LEU A 153 21.18 -10.44 -1.29
CA LEU A 153 22.36 -10.53 -2.13
C LEU A 153 22.90 -11.95 -2.05
N GLY A 154 22.79 -12.71 -3.13
CA GLY A 154 23.39 -14.05 -3.22
C GLY A 154 24.86 -13.97 -3.56
N THR A 155 25.71 -14.68 -2.84
CA THR A 155 27.17 -14.63 -2.96
C THR A 155 27.73 -15.87 -3.64
N GLN A 156 28.96 -15.78 -4.13
CA GLN A 156 29.65 -16.87 -4.82
C GLN A 156 29.96 -18.05 -3.88
N ASP A 157 30.08 -17.81 -2.60
CA ASP A 157 30.40 -18.80 -1.56
C ASP A 157 29.16 -19.43 -0.93
N GLY A 158 27.97 -19.20 -1.50
CA GLY A 158 26.75 -19.87 -1.10
C GLY A 158 25.99 -19.22 0.06
N ASN A 159 26.30 -17.95 0.39
CA ASN A 159 25.57 -17.19 1.39
C ASN A 159 24.58 -16.25 0.74
N ILE A 160 23.54 -15.86 1.48
CA ILE A 160 22.77 -14.65 1.20
C ILE A 160 23.06 -13.59 2.25
N VAL A 161 23.08 -12.34 1.84
CA VAL A 161 23.15 -11.18 2.73
C VAL A 161 21.86 -10.41 2.57
N PRO A 162 20.93 -10.50 3.53
CA PRO A 162 19.71 -9.68 3.51
C PRO A 162 20.09 -8.21 3.69
N ILE A 163 19.46 -7.36 2.92
CA ILE A 163 19.61 -5.91 2.99
C ILE A 163 18.26 -5.22 2.98
N ASP A 164 18.15 -4.17 3.78
CA ASP A 164 16.96 -3.33 3.85
C ASP A 164 17.33 -1.93 3.41
N VAL A 165 16.56 -1.39 2.49
CA VAL A 165 16.66 0.00 2.05
C VAL A 165 15.53 0.78 2.69
N GLU A 166 15.85 1.66 3.62
CA GLU A 166 14.90 2.57 4.24
C GLU A 166 14.99 3.94 3.59
N LEU A 167 13.85 4.48 3.20
CA LEU A 167 13.71 5.79 2.59
C LEU A 167 12.82 6.64 3.50
N THR A 168 13.46 7.33 4.45
CA THR A 168 12.77 8.05 5.52
C THR A 168 12.52 9.50 5.11
N PRO A 169 11.24 9.93 4.99
CA PRO A 169 10.92 11.33 4.74
C PRO A 169 11.19 12.16 6.00
N THR A 170 11.99 13.20 5.85
CA THR A 170 12.26 14.22 6.88
C THR A 170 11.78 15.58 6.38
N PHE A 171 11.40 16.45 7.31
CA PHE A 171 10.96 17.80 6.99
C PHE A 171 11.89 18.80 7.66
N GLN A 172 12.44 19.70 6.85
CA GLN A 172 13.24 20.83 7.32
C GLN A 172 12.72 22.09 6.63
N ASP A 173 12.33 23.10 7.40
CA ASP A 173 11.74 24.34 6.89
C ASP A 173 10.59 24.13 5.90
N ASP A 174 9.67 23.20 6.21
CA ASP A 174 8.55 22.73 5.37
C ASP A 174 8.96 22.08 4.04
N ILE A 175 10.25 21.85 3.82
CA ILE A 175 10.75 21.11 2.66
C ILE A 175 10.94 19.65 3.05
N ARG A 176 10.27 18.76 2.30
CA ARG A 176 10.47 17.32 2.44
C ARG A 176 11.79 16.90 1.81
N THR A 177 12.54 16.09 2.51
CA THR A 177 13.77 15.46 2.03
C THR A 177 13.74 13.99 2.42
N ILE A 178 14.08 13.10 1.49
CA ILE A 178 14.16 11.67 1.75
C ILE A 178 15.60 11.31 2.06
N ILE A 179 15.82 10.71 3.23
CA ILE A 179 17.13 10.25 3.66
C ILE A 179 17.20 8.74 3.47
N PRO A 180 18.07 8.25 2.57
CA PRO A 180 18.27 6.82 2.39
C PRO A 180 19.19 6.25 3.49
N THR A 181 18.79 5.11 4.02
CA THR A 181 19.57 4.30 4.95
C THR A 181 19.64 2.88 4.42
N LEU A 182 20.83 2.30 4.46
CA LEU A 182 21.07 0.91 4.06
C LEU A 182 21.43 0.09 5.30
N MET A 183 20.58 -0.87 5.63
CA MET A 183 20.85 -1.84 6.69
C MET A 183 21.24 -3.18 6.06
N LYS A 184 22.40 -3.69 6.43
CA LYS A 184 22.88 -5.02 6.06
C LYS A 184 22.75 -5.92 7.29
N ARG A 185 22.19 -7.11 7.08
CA ARG A 185 22.12 -8.14 8.11
C ARG A 185 23.29 -9.12 7.98
N GLU A 186 23.47 -9.95 8.98
CA GLU A 186 24.46 -11.02 8.97
C GLU A 186 24.26 -11.98 7.79
N PRO A 187 25.34 -12.44 7.15
CA PRO A 187 25.27 -13.43 6.09
C PRO A 187 24.68 -14.75 6.58
N ILE A 188 23.79 -15.33 5.79
CA ILE A 188 23.15 -16.60 6.07
C ILE A 188 23.61 -17.63 5.04
N LEU A 189 24.17 -18.74 5.50
CA LEU A 189 24.54 -19.86 4.62
C LEU A 189 23.28 -20.53 4.09
N VAL A 190 23.10 -20.54 2.74
CA VAL A 190 21.93 -21.12 2.07
C VAL A 190 22.30 -22.22 1.08
N ASP A 191 23.57 -22.31 0.68
CA ASP A 191 24.13 -23.42 -0.11
C ASP A 191 25.18 -24.17 0.72
N PRO A 192 24.79 -25.26 1.41
CA PRO A 192 25.72 -26.05 2.23
C PRO A 192 26.87 -26.69 1.43
N THR A 193 26.73 -26.76 0.11
CA THR A 193 27.75 -27.33 -0.76
C THR A 193 28.84 -26.33 -1.14
N HIS A 194 28.67 -25.05 -0.81
CA HIS A 194 29.58 -23.95 -1.13
C HIS A 194 29.99 -23.88 -2.61
N THR A 195 29.12 -24.34 -3.50
CA THR A 195 29.36 -24.29 -4.95
C THR A 195 28.96 -22.97 -5.59
N GLY A 196 28.28 -22.14 -4.81
CA GLY A 196 27.80 -20.82 -5.21
C GLY A 196 26.38 -20.86 -5.80
N ILE A 197 25.76 -19.69 -5.81
CA ILE A 197 24.34 -19.51 -6.16
C ILE A 197 24.21 -19.27 -7.65
N ALA A 198 23.47 -20.14 -8.34
CA ALA A 198 23.10 -19.99 -9.75
C ALA A 198 21.79 -19.20 -9.91
N ARG A 199 20.80 -19.44 -9.03
CA ARG A 199 19.52 -18.71 -8.95
C ARG A 199 19.11 -18.58 -7.50
N LEU A 200 18.42 -17.48 -7.21
CA LEU A 200 17.94 -17.12 -5.88
C LEU A 200 16.46 -16.71 -6.01
N ALA A 201 15.65 -17.13 -5.06
CA ALA A 201 14.36 -16.54 -4.75
C ALA A 201 14.33 -16.22 -3.25
N TYR A 202 13.82 -15.06 -2.88
CA TYR A 202 13.83 -14.57 -1.52
C TYR A 202 12.50 -13.92 -1.18
N GLN A 203 11.95 -14.27 -0.03
CA GLN A 203 10.74 -13.67 0.48
C GLN A 203 10.88 -13.43 1.99
N GLU A 204 10.56 -12.23 2.41
CA GLU A 204 10.46 -11.85 3.81
C GLU A 204 8.99 -11.68 4.18
N THR A 205 8.57 -12.32 5.27
CA THR A 205 7.22 -12.28 5.82
C THR A 205 7.27 -11.76 7.25
N GLU A 206 6.10 -11.54 7.85
CA GLU A 206 6.01 -11.16 9.27
C GLU A 206 6.51 -12.26 10.21
N GLU A 207 6.47 -13.52 9.78
CA GLU A 207 6.88 -14.69 10.57
C GLU A 207 8.38 -15.05 10.40
N GLY A 208 9.07 -14.39 9.47
CA GLY A 208 10.47 -14.66 9.18
C GLY A 208 10.80 -14.57 7.69
N MET A 209 11.82 -15.27 7.24
CA MET A 209 12.21 -15.28 5.84
C MET A 209 12.18 -16.68 5.23
N ALA A 210 11.93 -16.74 3.93
CA ALA A 210 12.14 -17.93 3.10
C ALA A 210 13.09 -17.60 1.95
N ALA A 211 14.14 -18.39 1.78
CA ALA A 211 15.06 -18.29 0.66
C ALA A 211 15.19 -19.64 -0.02
N VAL A 212 15.02 -19.67 -1.34
CA VAL A 212 15.29 -20.85 -2.15
C VAL A 212 16.42 -20.54 -3.10
N VAL A 213 17.44 -21.36 -3.06
CA VAL A 213 18.62 -21.22 -3.91
C VAL A 213 18.80 -22.48 -4.77
N LEU A 214 19.15 -22.25 -6.01
CA LEU A 214 19.69 -23.29 -6.88
C LEU A 214 21.19 -23.10 -6.91
N SER A 215 21.92 -24.07 -6.41
CA SER A 215 23.38 -24.07 -6.43
C SER A 215 23.94 -24.33 -7.82
N ASN A 216 25.19 -24.00 -8.04
CA ASN A 216 25.89 -24.34 -9.29
C ASN A 216 26.03 -25.86 -9.48
N SER A 217 26.00 -26.63 -8.37
CA SER A 217 25.95 -28.11 -8.43
C SER A 217 24.60 -28.67 -8.88
N GLY A 218 23.57 -27.81 -8.98
CA GLY A 218 22.21 -28.19 -9.37
C GLY A 218 21.34 -28.65 -8.21
N GLU A 219 21.71 -28.40 -6.98
CA GLU A 219 20.90 -28.70 -5.81
C GLU A 219 20.00 -27.49 -5.46
N LEU A 220 18.74 -27.77 -5.19
CA LEU A 220 17.74 -26.78 -4.80
C LEU A 220 17.56 -26.84 -3.29
N TRP A 221 17.99 -25.79 -2.61
CA TRP A 221 17.93 -25.69 -1.16
C TRP A 221 16.90 -24.65 -0.72
N LEU A 222 16.08 -25.02 0.26
CA LEU A 222 15.18 -24.13 0.99
C LEU A 222 15.80 -23.82 2.33
N THR A 223 15.90 -22.54 2.66
CA THR A 223 16.29 -22.05 3.99
C THR A 223 15.16 -21.17 4.51
N LYS A 224 14.64 -21.48 5.68
CA LYS A 224 13.64 -20.68 6.39
C LYS A 224 14.20 -20.22 7.72
N SER A 225 13.88 -18.97 8.10
CA SER A 225 13.96 -18.53 9.48
C SER A 225 12.55 -18.29 10.00
N GLY A 226 12.23 -18.83 11.16
CA GLY A 226 10.99 -18.55 11.87
C GLY A 226 11.28 -17.84 13.18
N GLU A 227 10.27 -17.20 13.77
CA GLU A 227 10.33 -16.81 15.18
C GLU A 227 10.46 -18.08 16.00
N GLY A 228 11.48 -18.13 16.89
CA GLY A 228 11.61 -19.27 17.82
C GLY A 228 10.31 -19.46 18.61
N GLU A 229 9.81 -20.68 18.71
CA GLU A 229 8.63 -21.06 19.50
C GLU A 229 8.82 -20.86 21.01
N GLY A 230 9.47 -19.80 21.45
CA GLY A 230 9.73 -19.46 22.84
C GLY A 230 8.71 -18.50 23.44
N LEU A 231 8.11 -18.88 24.55
CA LEU A 231 7.22 -18.04 25.39
C LEU A 231 7.94 -16.85 26.05
N LEU A 232 9.22 -16.64 25.81
CA LEU A 232 10.05 -15.58 26.39
C LEU A 232 10.90 -14.91 25.31
N PHE A 233 10.83 -13.62 25.22
CA PHE A 233 11.34 -12.62 24.26
C PHE A 233 12.85 -12.64 23.91
N SER A 234 13.54 -13.77 23.81
CA SER A 234 14.98 -13.81 23.56
C SER A 234 15.50 -15.11 22.94
N GLU A 235 14.77 -15.76 22.05
CA GLU A 235 15.35 -16.87 21.28
C GLU A 235 15.82 -16.38 19.90
N GLU A 236 17.07 -16.72 19.56
CA GLU A 236 17.62 -16.47 18.24
C GLU A 236 16.75 -17.15 17.17
N PRO A 237 16.52 -16.50 15.99
CA PRO A 237 15.68 -17.07 14.96
C PRO A 237 16.21 -18.45 14.54
N THR A 238 15.35 -19.45 14.60
CA THR A 238 15.72 -20.82 14.22
C THR A 238 15.84 -20.90 12.69
N LEU A 239 17.02 -21.25 12.19
CA LEU A 239 17.23 -21.49 10.76
C LEU A 239 17.01 -22.97 10.46
N THR A 240 16.08 -23.28 9.58
CA THR A 240 15.88 -24.61 9.02
C THR A 240 16.36 -24.66 7.58
N GLN A 241 17.02 -25.76 7.21
CA GLN A 241 17.54 -25.92 5.86
C GLN A 241 17.19 -27.29 5.30
N THR A 242 16.59 -27.34 4.13
CA THR A 242 16.11 -28.56 3.52
C THR A 242 16.46 -28.60 2.02
N MET A 243 16.99 -29.73 1.56
CA MET A 243 17.19 -29.97 0.14
C MET A 243 15.87 -30.41 -0.50
N LEU A 244 15.34 -29.62 -1.42
CA LEU A 244 14.06 -29.91 -2.07
C LEU A 244 14.22 -30.88 -3.24
N ALA A 245 15.20 -30.67 -4.11
CA ALA A 245 15.37 -31.41 -5.34
C ALA A 245 16.75 -31.18 -5.99
N LYS A 246 17.00 -31.87 -7.11
CA LYS A 246 18.15 -31.62 -7.98
C LYS A 246 17.67 -31.26 -9.38
N TYR A 247 18.12 -30.11 -9.86
CA TYR A 247 17.85 -29.62 -11.21
C TYR A 247 19.15 -29.12 -11.85
N PRO A 248 19.43 -29.43 -13.10
CA PRO A 248 20.57 -28.85 -13.79
C PRO A 248 20.45 -27.31 -13.81
N ALA A 249 21.41 -26.60 -13.23
CA ALA A 249 21.38 -25.15 -13.08
C ALA A 249 21.20 -24.41 -14.42
N ASN A 250 21.74 -24.97 -15.51
CA ASN A 250 21.62 -24.42 -16.86
C ASN A 250 20.23 -24.55 -17.47
N LYS A 251 19.35 -25.41 -16.94
CA LYS A 251 17.96 -25.59 -17.42
C LYS A 251 16.95 -24.68 -16.72
N VAL A 252 17.25 -24.23 -15.50
CA VAL A 252 16.36 -23.35 -14.75
C VAL A 252 16.54 -21.90 -15.21
N SER A 253 15.47 -21.26 -15.57
CA SER A 253 15.44 -19.85 -15.99
C SER A 253 15.13 -18.91 -14.84
N MET A 254 14.18 -19.29 -13.95
CA MET A 254 13.72 -18.45 -12.86
C MET A 254 13.30 -19.29 -11.65
N LEU A 255 13.41 -18.69 -10.48
CA LEU A 255 12.80 -19.11 -9.23
C LEU A 255 11.97 -17.96 -8.71
N LEU A 256 10.85 -18.25 -8.06
CA LEU A 256 9.99 -17.25 -7.44
C LEU A 256 9.30 -17.88 -6.23
N ILE A 257 9.29 -17.18 -5.11
CA ILE A 257 8.50 -17.52 -3.93
C ILE A 257 7.32 -16.55 -3.89
N ASP A 258 6.14 -17.03 -3.54
CA ASP A 258 4.97 -16.18 -3.38
C ASP A 258 5.11 -15.23 -2.17
N SER A 259 4.22 -14.25 -2.08
CA SER A 259 4.27 -13.22 -1.02
C SER A 259 4.05 -13.76 0.40
N LEU A 260 3.52 -14.96 0.54
CA LEU A 260 3.31 -15.63 1.84
C LEU A 260 4.51 -16.51 2.25
N GLY A 261 5.45 -16.77 1.33
CA GLY A 261 6.57 -17.67 1.60
C GLY A 261 6.20 -19.15 1.60
N GLU A 262 5.06 -19.52 1.01
CA GLU A 262 4.47 -20.87 1.07
C GLU A 262 4.64 -21.66 -0.22
N THR A 263 4.72 -20.96 -1.35
CA THR A 263 4.75 -21.58 -2.67
C THR A 263 5.99 -21.18 -3.45
N LEU A 264 6.74 -22.18 -3.91
CA LEU A 264 7.84 -22.00 -4.85
C LEU A 264 7.35 -22.27 -6.27
N MET A 265 7.68 -21.37 -7.17
CA MET A 265 7.53 -21.56 -8.62
C MET A 265 8.91 -21.63 -9.28
N LEU A 266 9.15 -22.66 -10.06
CA LEU A 266 10.37 -22.88 -10.82
C LEU A 266 10.02 -22.90 -12.31
N GLY A 267 10.59 -21.97 -13.06
CA GLY A 267 10.49 -21.91 -14.51
C GLY A 267 11.73 -22.49 -15.19
N THR A 268 11.53 -23.29 -16.22
CA THR A 268 12.61 -23.88 -17.00
C THR A 268 12.78 -23.21 -18.38
N LYS A 269 13.93 -23.35 -19.01
CA LYS A 269 14.21 -22.76 -20.33
C LYS A 269 13.42 -23.40 -21.47
N ASP A 270 12.92 -24.61 -21.27
CA ASP A 270 12.05 -25.35 -22.18
C ASP A 270 10.55 -25.04 -21.98
N GLY A 271 10.24 -24.04 -21.15
CA GLY A 271 8.88 -23.50 -20.97
C GLY A 271 8.03 -24.27 -19.96
N GLN A 272 8.61 -25.16 -19.16
CA GLN A 272 7.88 -25.83 -18.08
C GLN A 272 7.81 -24.91 -16.85
N LEU A 273 6.67 -24.95 -16.16
CA LEU A 273 6.46 -24.33 -14.86
C LEU A 273 6.17 -25.43 -13.83
N ILE A 274 6.97 -25.45 -12.78
CA ILE A 274 6.84 -26.40 -11.67
C ILE A 274 6.45 -25.61 -10.43
N GLN A 275 5.39 -26.02 -9.76
CA GLN A 275 4.94 -25.43 -8.51
C GLN A 275 5.17 -26.44 -7.37
N CYS A 276 5.76 -25.98 -6.28
CA CYS A 276 6.00 -26.75 -5.07
C CYS A 276 5.45 -26.00 -3.87
N ASN A 277 4.79 -26.70 -2.96
CA ASN A 277 4.48 -26.19 -1.64
C ASN A 277 5.75 -26.30 -0.78
N ILE A 278 6.10 -25.24 -0.07
CA ILE A 278 7.28 -25.14 0.79
C ILE A 278 6.91 -24.81 2.25
N LEU A 279 5.63 -25.01 2.63
CA LEU A 279 5.14 -24.72 3.99
C LEU A 279 5.76 -25.64 5.06
N ASP A 280 6.07 -26.92 4.72
CA ASP A 280 6.53 -27.95 5.64
C ASP A 280 8.05 -28.18 5.53
#